data_51922460cba3f1a81bbcad3b04b3afe8
#
_entry.id   51922460cba3f1a81bbcad3b04b3afe8
#
_cell.length_a   1.000
_cell.length_b   1.000
_cell.length_c   1.000
_cell.angle_alpha   90.00
_cell.angle_beta   90.00
_cell.angle_gamma   90.00
#
_symmetry.space_group_name_H-M   'P 1'
#
loop_
_entity.id
_entity.type
_entity.pdbx_description
1 polymer ?
#
loop_
_entity_poly.entity_id
_entity_poly.type
_entity_poly.pdbx_seq_one_letter_code
_entity_poly.pdbx_strand_id
1 'polypeptide(L)'
;MPSINTKQYDGIKPMYTPDAAEVCGSHVDIDFPAAAFVANDLIRLATIPAGVRCVDYKVVLPDVDSGGSPAFAWSIGELNAGGTDLATVYASGITTGQAAGVYRAVNSAHFEASAAADRRIAMKITTAAATYAGSGKTGVAVFDLQA
;
A
#
# COMPACT_ATOMS: atom_id res chain seq x y z
N MET A 1 -13.07 11.50 5.37
CA MET A 1 -12.18 10.40 5.70
C MET A 1 -10.76 10.85 5.45
N PRO A 2 -9.92 10.93 6.48
CA PRO A 2 -8.55 11.34 6.26
C PRO A 2 -7.82 10.29 5.41
N SER A 3 -6.96 10.76 4.56
CA SER A 3 -6.09 9.92 3.74
C SER A 3 -4.74 10.59 3.60
N ILE A 4 -3.69 9.81 3.47
CA ILE A 4 -2.38 10.29 3.11
C ILE A 4 -1.98 9.77 1.75
N ASN A 5 -1.21 10.56 1.03
CA ASN A 5 -0.61 10.15 -0.23
C ASN A 5 0.89 9.94 -0.01
N THR A 6 1.43 8.93 -0.66
CA THR A 6 2.89 8.81 -0.77
C THR A 6 3.42 9.81 -1.79
N LYS A 7 4.71 10.09 -1.73
CA LYS A 7 5.37 10.98 -2.71
C LYS A 7 5.29 10.43 -4.14
N GLN A 8 5.25 9.10 -4.28
CA GLN A 8 5.10 8.43 -5.57
C GLN A 8 3.67 8.58 -6.12
N TYR A 9 2.66 8.48 -5.26
CA TYR A 9 1.27 8.69 -5.66
C TYR A 9 1.02 10.12 -6.14
N ASP A 10 1.59 11.11 -5.46
CA ASP A 10 1.49 12.53 -5.82
C ASP A 10 2.41 12.94 -7.00
N GLY A 11 3.22 12.02 -7.52
CA GLY A 11 4.16 12.29 -8.61
C GLY A 11 5.37 13.12 -8.20
N ILE A 12 5.60 13.35 -6.90
CA ILE A 12 6.76 14.09 -6.39
C ILE A 12 8.04 13.25 -6.55
N LYS A 13 7.92 11.93 -6.36
CA LYS A 13 8.96 10.96 -6.72
C LYS A 13 8.44 10.05 -7.82
N PRO A 14 9.16 9.88 -8.93
CA PRO A 14 8.71 9.00 -10.00
C PRO A 14 8.69 7.54 -9.53
N MET A 15 7.71 6.78 -10.01
CA MET A 15 7.80 5.33 -10.02
C MET A 15 8.64 4.91 -11.23
N TYR A 16 9.48 3.91 -11.02
CA TYR A 16 10.17 3.30 -12.15
C TYR A 16 9.19 2.46 -12.96
N THR A 17 9.11 2.71 -14.25
CA THR A 17 8.32 1.92 -15.19
C THR A 17 9.25 1.07 -16.05
N PRO A 18 9.03 -0.25 -16.13
CA PRO A 18 9.90 -1.13 -16.89
C PRO A 18 9.75 -0.93 -18.39
N ASP A 19 10.82 -1.17 -19.13
CA ASP A 19 10.76 -1.39 -20.57
C ASP A 19 10.12 -2.78 -20.86
N ALA A 20 9.77 -3.02 -22.13
CA ALA A 20 9.08 -4.24 -22.53
C ALA A 20 9.81 -5.50 -22.04
N ALA A 21 9.07 -6.41 -21.43
CA ALA A 21 9.51 -7.72 -20.93
C ALA A 21 10.51 -7.70 -19.73
N GLU A 22 10.86 -6.55 -19.20
CA GLU A 22 11.69 -6.43 -18.00
C GLU A 22 10.82 -6.41 -16.74
N VAL A 23 11.31 -7.00 -15.64
CA VAL A 23 10.69 -6.88 -14.32
C VAL A 23 11.50 -5.91 -13.47
N CYS A 24 10.87 -4.86 -13.00
CA CYS A 24 11.51 -3.82 -12.21
C CYS A 24 10.80 -3.60 -10.88
N GLY A 25 11.57 -3.50 -9.80
CA GLY A 25 11.07 -3.13 -8.48
C GLY A 25 10.92 -1.62 -8.34
N SER A 26 9.73 -1.16 -7.98
CA SER A 26 9.46 0.24 -7.68
C SER A 26 9.22 0.43 -6.18
N HIS A 27 10.01 1.28 -5.56
CA HIS A 27 9.96 1.57 -4.12
C HIS A 27 9.05 2.75 -3.83
N VAL A 28 8.20 2.59 -2.83
CA VAL A 28 7.28 3.62 -2.34
C VAL A 28 7.51 3.82 -0.86
N ASP A 29 7.91 5.02 -0.45
CA ASP A 29 8.08 5.37 0.96
C ASP A 29 6.72 5.68 1.59
N ILE A 30 6.46 5.11 2.76
CA ILE A 30 5.24 5.34 3.55
C ILE A 30 5.65 6.11 4.80
N ASP A 31 5.43 7.42 4.80
CA ASP A 31 5.70 8.25 5.97
C ASP A 31 4.47 8.27 6.87
N PHE A 32 4.61 7.70 8.07
CA PHE A 32 3.51 7.65 9.02
C PHE A 32 3.28 9.01 9.68
N PRO A 33 2.04 9.54 9.68
CA PRO A 33 1.73 10.85 10.25
C PRO A 33 1.84 10.84 11.78
N ALA A 34 1.87 12.04 12.36
CA ALA A 34 1.84 12.19 13.81
C ALA A 34 0.49 11.77 14.42
N ALA A 35 -0.60 12.00 13.69
CA ALA A 35 -1.95 11.60 14.10
C ALA A 35 -2.18 10.11 13.82
N ALA A 36 -2.80 9.42 14.77
CA ALA A 36 -3.19 8.02 14.60
C ALA A 36 -4.22 7.86 13.48
N PHE A 37 -4.11 6.75 12.74
CA PHE A 37 -5.15 6.34 11.81
C PHE A 37 -6.40 5.85 12.53
N VAL A 38 -7.54 6.07 11.89
CA VAL A 38 -8.81 5.45 12.29
C VAL A 38 -9.24 4.44 11.23
N ALA A 39 -10.22 3.60 11.57
CA ALA A 39 -10.78 2.66 10.61
C ALA A 39 -11.30 3.38 9.36
N ASN A 40 -11.05 2.80 8.21
CA ASN A 40 -11.32 3.30 6.87
C ASN A 40 -10.41 4.42 6.34
N ASP A 41 -9.41 4.84 7.08
CA ASP A 41 -8.39 5.71 6.52
C ASP A 41 -7.63 5.03 5.39
N LEU A 42 -7.23 5.82 4.39
CA LEU A 42 -6.51 5.34 3.21
C LEU A 42 -5.08 5.89 3.19
N ILE A 43 -4.14 5.01 2.92
CA ILE A 43 -2.77 5.35 2.54
C ILE A 43 -2.65 5.07 1.04
N ARG A 44 -2.66 6.11 0.22
CA ARG A 44 -2.52 5.97 -1.23
C ARG A 44 -1.04 5.78 -1.56
N LEU A 45 -0.71 4.60 -2.11
CA LEU A 45 0.68 4.19 -2.32
C LEU A 45 1.23 4.67 -3.65
N ALA A 46 0.60 4.27 -4.74
CA ALA A 46 1.16 4.48 -6.07
C ALA A 46 0.09 4.36 -7.15
N THR A 47 0.42 4.82 -8.35
CA THR A 47 -0.35 4.58 -9.56
C THR A 47 0.46 3.68 -10.48
N ILE A 48 -0.07 2.51 -10.83
CA ILE A 48 0.51 1.60 -11.83
C ILE A 48 -0.06 2.00 -13.19
N PRO A 49 0.79 2.38 -14.16
CA PRO A 49 0.33 2.82 -15.47
C PRO A 49 -0.44 1.72 -16.23
N ALA A 50 -1.32 2.14 -17.13
CA ALA A 50 -1.97 1.23 -18.07
C ALA A 50 -0.93 0.43 -18.86
N GLY A 51 -1.19 -0.84 -19.09
CA GLY A 51 -0.30 -1.75 -19.80
C GLY A 51 0.82 -2.37 -18.95
N VAL A 52 1.00 -1.93 -17.70
CA VAL A 52 1.98 -2.48 -16.76
C VAL A 52 1.32 -3.46 -15.81
N ARG A 53 1.93 -4.62 -15.60
CA ARG A 53 1.50 -5.63 -14.61
C ARG A 53 2.25 -5.44 -13.30
N CYS A 54 1.60 -5.74 -12.20
CA CYS A 54 2.26 -5.97 -10.92
C CYS A 54 2.41 -7.47 -10.71
N VAL A 55 3.62 -8.00 -10.86
CA VAL A 55 3.87 -9.46 -10.77
C VAL A 55 4.09 -9.93 -9.34
N ASP A 56 4.54 -9.04 -8.47
CA ASP A 56 4.66 -9.27 -7.02
C ASP A 56 4.65 -7.93 -6.30
N TYR A 57 4.31 -7.94 -5.03
CA TYR A 57 4.49 -6.78 -4.16
C TYR A 57 4.76 -7.21 -2.72
N LYS A 58 5.46 -6.36 -1.99
CA LYS A 58 5.67 -6.51 -0.56
C LYS A 58 5.55 -5.16 0.14
N VAL A 59 5.11 -5.20 1.39
CA VAL A 59 5.00 -4.02 2.24
C VAL A 59 5.76 -4.28 3.53
N VAL A 60 6.75 -3.43 3.79
CA VAL A 60 7.57 -3.47 5.00
C VAL A 60 7.06 -2.38 5.92
N LEU A 61 6.59 -2.75 7.08
CA LEU A 61 6.09 -1.80 8.07
C LEU A 61 6.92 -1.85 9.36
N PRO A 62 7.16 -0.70 9.98
CA PRO A 62 7.64 -0.65 11.35
C PRO A 62 6.53 -1.11 12.31
N ASP A 63 6.85 -1.29 13.57
CA ASP A 63 5.85 -1.41 14.62
C ASP A 63 5.09 -0.07 14.73
N VAL A 64 3.82 -0.09 14.41
CA VAL A 64 2.91 1.07 14.48
C VAL A 64 1.87 0.95 15.59
N ASP A 65 1.85 -0.19 16.30
CA ASP A 65 0.92 -0.48 17.38
C ASP A 65 1.65 -1.12 18.57
N SER A 66 2.14 -0.29 19.46
CA SER A 66 2.91 -0.70 20.63
C SER A 66 2.04 -1.17 21.82
N GLY A 67 0.74 -1.37 21.61
CA GLY A 67 -0.18 -1.83 22.65
C GLY A 67 0.15 -3.24 23.16
N GLY A 68 -0.16 -3.51 24.41
CA GLY A 68 -0.02 -4.85 24.99
C GLY A 68 -0.92 -5.91 24.33
N SER A 69 -1.95 -5.47 23.62
CA SER A 69 -2.81 -6.28 22.75
C SER A 69 -2.99 -5.53 21.44
N PRO A 70 -2.01 -5.61 20.52
CA PRO A 70 -2.05 -4.85 19.29
C PRO A 70 -3.24 -5.26 18.41
N ALA A 71 -3.90 -4.29 17.81
CA ALA A 71 -5.11 -4.48 17.02
C ALA A 71 -4.97 -4.04 15.56
N PHE A 72 -3.91 -3.33 15.20
CA PHE A 72 -3.73 -2.76 13.87
C PHE A 72 -3.90 -3.78 12.76
N ALA A 73 -4.81 -3.51 11.84
CA ALA A 73 -5.03 -4.36 10.67
C ALA A 73 -5.39 -3.50 9.44
N TRP A 74 -5.04 -4.01 8.26
CA TRP A 74 -5.23 -3.32 7.00
C TRP A 74 -5.51 -4.26 5.84
N SER A 75 -5.95 -3.67 4.75
CA SER A 75 -6.14 -4.31 3.44
C SER A 75 -5.40 -3.54 2.38
N ILE A 76 -5.08 -4.18 1.26
CA ILE A 76 -4.45 -3.53 0.10
C ILE A 76 -5.24 -3.87 -1.17
N GLY A 77 -5.31 -2.92 -2.07
CA GLY A 77 -6.00 -3.11 -3.34
C GLY A 77 -6.05 -1.85 -4.20
N GLU A 78 -6.92 -1.88 -5.20
CA GLU A 78 -7.15 -0.76 -6.10
C GLU A 78 -8.25 0.16 -5.58
N LEU A 79 -8.02 1.46 -5.68
CA LEU A 79 -9.02 2.47 -5.37
C LEU A 79 -10.16 2.46 -6.39
N ASN A 80 -11.36 2.76 -5.90
CA ASN A 80 -12.49 3.07 -6.76
C ASN A 80 -12.26 4.37 -7.55
N ALA A 81 -13.13 4.67 -8.52
CA ALA A 81 -13.02 5.87 -9.34
C ALA A 81 -12.99 7.16 -8.50
N GLY A 82 -13.75 7.22 -7.43
CA GLY A 82 -13.79 8.37 -6.52
C GLY A 82 -12.59 8.47 -5.58
N GLY A 83 -11.75 7.44 -5.49
CA GLY A 83 -10.60 7.40 -4.57
C GLY A 83 -10.97 7.37 -3.09
N THR A 84 -12.16 6.91 -2.76
CA THR A 84 -12.73 6.92 -1.40
C THR A 84 -12.74 5.57 -0.72
N ASP A 85 -12.58 4.49 -1.49
CA ASP A 85 -12.52 3.12 -0.98
C ASP A 85 -11.78 2.21 -1.96
N LEU A 86 -11.52 0.95 -1.54
CA LEU A 86 -10.99 -0.07 -2.43
C LEU A 86 -12.12 -0.67 -3.27
N ALA A 87 -11.99 -0.64 -4.59
CA ALA A 87 -12.89 -1.32 -5.53
C ALA A 87 -12.50 -2.79 -5.69
N THR A 88 -11.21 -3.08 -5.75
CA THR A 88 -10.66 -4.44 -5.83
C THR A 88 -9.71 -4.65 -4.66
N VAL A 89 -9.97 -5.65 -3.83
CA VAL A 89 -9.13 -6.00 -2.69
C VAL A 89 -8.19 -7.12 -3.10
N TYR A 90 -6.88 -6.89 -3.02
CA TYR A 90 -5.86 -7.91 -3.28
C TYR A 90 -5.66 -8.83 -2.08
N ALA A 91 -5.62 -8.24 -0.89
CA ALA A 91 -5.52 -8.95 0.36
C ALA A 91 -6.13 -8.15 1.50
N SER A 92 -6.64 -8.85 2.52
CA SER A 92 -7.29 -8.26 3.69
C SER A 92 -6.87 -8.95 4.98
N GLY A 93 -7.16 -8.33 6.11
CA GLY A 93 -6.84 -8.89 7.42
C GLY A 93 -5.34 -8.99 7.69
N ILE A 94 -4.55 -8.10 7.09
CA ILE A 94 -3.09 -8.08 7.24
C ILE A 94 -2.75 -7.40 8.56
N THR A 95 -1.97 -8.08 9.39
CA THR A 95 -1.60 -7.61 10.74
C THR A 95 -0.14 -7.13 10.84
N THR A 96 0.62 -7.14 9.74
CA THR A 96 1.95 -6.51 9.69
C THR A 96 1.83 -5.06 10.11
N GLY A 97 2.65 -4.63 11.05
CA GLY A 97 2.53 -3.32 11.70
C GLY A 97 2.05 -3.41 13.16
N GLN A 98 1.48 -4.54 13.59
CA GLN A 98 1.34 -4.86 15.03
C GLN A 98 2.71 -5.13 15.68
N ALA A 99 3.67 -5.53 14.87
CA ALA A 99 5.09 -5.55 15.12
C ALA A 99 5.78 -5.22 13.80
N ALA A 100 7.05 -4.81 13.84
CA ALA A 100 7.84 -4.60 12.64
C ALA A 100 7.90 -5.90 11.81
N GLY A 101 7.68 -5.79 10.50
CA GLY A 101 7.68 -6.99 9.65
C GLY A 101 7.44 -6.69 8.17
N VAL A 102 7.35 -7.79 7.42
CA VAL A 102 7.14 -7.76 5.97
C VAL A 102 5.87 -8.56 5.64
N TYR A 103 4.97 -7.93 4.91
CA TYR A 103 3.90 -8.62 4.22
C TYR A 103 4.29 -8.84 2.76
N ARG A 104 4.11 -10.06 2.26
CA ARG A 104 4.27 -10.39 0.84
C ARG A 104 2.94 -10.84 0.25
N ALA A 105 2.75 -10.56 -1.03
CA ALA A 105 1.58 -11.01 -1.75
C ALA A 105 1.46 -12.55 -1.67
N VAL A 106 0.27 -13.04 -1.30
CA VAL A 106 0.01 -14.46 -1.09
C VAL A 106 -0.94 -15.05 -2.15
N ASN A 107 -1.45 -14.19 -3.04
CA ASN A 107 -2.33 -14.60 -4.13
C ASN A 107 -2.04 -13.76 -5.37
N SER A 108 -2.68 -14.09 -6.49
CA SER A 108 -2.48 -13.44 -7.78
C SER A 108 -3.49 -12.34 -8.11
N ALA A 109 -4.29 -11.88 -7.16
CA ALA A 109 -5.33 -10.87 -7.43
C ALA A 109 -4.77 -9.54 -7.96
N HIS A 110 -3.51 -9.22 -7.60
CA HIS A 110 -2.77 -8.06 -8.09
C HIS A 110 -2.21 -8.23 -9.51
N PHE A 111 -2.15 -9.46 -10.02
CA PHE A 111 -1.52 -9.83 -11.30
C PHE A 111 -2.44 -9.56 -12.49
N GLU A 112 -3.43 -8.70 -12.36
CA GLU A 112 -4.29 -8.37 -13.47
C GLU A 112 -3.47 -7.90 -14.67
N ALA A 113 -3.64 -8.63 -15.79
CA ALA A 113 -2.99 -8.30 -17.04
C ALA A 113 -3.37 -6.87 -17.45
N SER A 114 -2.41 -6.14 -17.94
CA SER A 114 -2.54 -4.85 -18.63
C SER A 114 -3.93 -4.22 -18.60
N ALA A 115 -4.29 -3.59 -17.49
CA ALA A 115 -5.49 -2.79 -17.44
C ALA A 115 -5.45 -1.74 -18.56
N ALA A 116 -6.59 -1.47 -19.19
CA ALA A 116 -6.70 -0.41 -20.19
C ALA A 116 -6.56 1.00 -19.58
N ALA A 117 -6.55 1.10 -18.25
CA ALA A 117 -6.43 2.33 -17.49
C ALA A 117 -5.42 2.18 -16.35
N ASP A 118 -4.94 3.31 -15.84
CA ASP A 118 -4.08 3.35 -14.66
C ASP A 118 -4.78 2.76 -13.44
N ARG A 119 -4.04 2.01 -12.63
CA ARG A 119 -4.51 1.44 -11.37
C ARG A 119 -3.91 2.20 -10.19
N ARG A 120 -4.76 2.72 -9.33
CA ARG A 120 -4.34 3.46 -8.14
C ARG A 120 -4.38 2.51 -6.95
N ILE A 121 -3.22 2.23 -6.37
CA ILE A 121 -3.05 1.27 -5.29
C ILE A 121 -3.04 1.99 -3.94
N ALA A 122 -3.78 1.44 -2.99
CA ALA A 122 -3.84 1.96 -1.63
C ALA A 122 -3.90 0.85 -0.58
N MET A 123 -3.44 1.18 0.62
CA MET A 123 -3.74 0.46 1.85
C MET A 123 -4.96 1.11 2.50
N LYS A 124 -5.90 0.30 2.98
CA LYS A 124 -7.02 0.73 3.79
C LYS A 124 -6.85 0.20 5.21
N ILE A 125 -6.84 1.08 6.19
CA ILE A 125 -6.81 0.69 7.59
C ILE A 125 -8.17 0.10 7.94
N THR A 126 -8.22 -1.16 8.32
CA THR A 126 -9.48 -1.84 8.70
C THR A 126 -9.71 -1.80 10.20
N THR A 127 -8.63 -1.81 10.98
CA THR A 127 -8.69 -1.66 12.44
C THR A 127 -7.58 -0.71 12.88
N ALA A 128 -7.93 0.28 13.66
CA ALA A 128 -6.98 1.23 14.22
C ALA A 128 -5.99 0.54 15.19
N ALA A 129 -4.81 1.13 15.35
CA ALA A 129 -3.86 0.69 16.37
C ALA A 129 -4.47 0.84 17.78
N ALA A 130 -4.24 -0.13 18.64
CA ALA A 130 -4.63 -0.03 20.05
C ALA A 130 -3.83 1.06 20.77
N THR A 131 -2.55 1.17 20.45
CA THR A 131 -1.67 2.25 20.90
C THR A 131 -0.77 2.69 19.73
N TYR A 132 -1.13 3.79 19.10
CA TYR A 132 -0.40 4.23 17.90
C TYR A 132 1.05 4.64 18.21
N ALA A 133 1.97 4.01 17.52
CA ALA A 133 3.41 4.23 17.66
C ALA A 133 4.10 4.52 16.30
N GLY A 134 3.33 4.88 15.28
CA GLY A 134 3.83 5.11 13.92
C GLY A 134 4.45 6.49 13.69
N SER A 135 4.18 7.47 14.56
CA SER A 135 4.65 8.85 14.38
C SER A 135 6.16 8.92 14.12
N GLY A 136 6.52 9.57 13.00
CA GLY A 136 7.92 9.75 12.59
C GLY A 136 8.61 8.49 12.07
N LYS A 137 7.89 7.37 11.94
CA LYS A 137 8.41 6.13 11.34
C LYS A 137 8.09 6.09 9.84
N THR A 138 8.89 5.33 9.10
CA THR A 138 8.72 5.12 7.67
C THR A 138 8.62 3.64 7.37
N GLY A 139 7.63 3.27 6.56
CA GLY A 139 7.52 1.97 5.93
C GLY A 139 7.90 2.05 4.45
N VAL A 140 7.96 0.92 3.78
CA VAL A 140 8.25 0.83 2.34
C VAL A 140 7.32 -0.18 1.69
N ALA A 141 6.69 0.20 0.58
CA ALA A 141 6.07 -0.75 -0.33
C ALA A 141 6.96 -0.93 -1.56
N VAL A 142 7.10 -2.16 -2.02
CA VAL A 142 7.84 -2.49 -3.25
C VAL A 142 6.89 -3.21 -4.19
N PHE A 143 6.76 -2.69 -5.40
CA PHE A 143 5.98 -3.30 -6.47
C PHE A 143 6.93 -3.78 -7.57
N ASP A 144 6.90 -5.07 -7.86
CA ASP A 144 7.63 -5.64 -8.99
C ASP A 144 6.73 -5.54 -10.23
N LEU A 145 7.11 -4.67 -11.14
CA LEU A 145 6.32 -4.28 -12.31
C LEU A 145 6.91 -4.87 -13.59
N GLN A 146 6.05 -5.25 -14.53
CA GLN A 146 6.38 -5.75 -15.85
C GLN A 146 5.50 -5.08 -16.92
N ALA A 147 6.11 -4.60 -17.96
CA ALA A 147 5.41 -4.07 -19.13
C ALA A 147 4.93 -5.20 -20.07
#